data_ae9dd72ac3df5d0c9473374cb83e6834
#
_entry.id   ae9dd72ac3df5d0c9473374cb83e6834
#
_cell.length_a   1.000
_cell.length_b   1.000
_cell.length_c   1.000
_cell.angle_alpha   90.00
_cell.angle_beta   90.00
_cell.angle_gamma   90.00
#
_symmetry.space_group_name_H-M   'P 1'
#
loop_
_entity.id
_entity.type
_entity.pdbx_description
1 polymer ?
#
loop_
_entity_poly.entity_id
_entity_poly.type
_entity_poly.pdbx_seq_one_letter_code
_entity_poly.pdbx_strand_id
1 'polypeptide(L)'
;MITAATWLSIEYMLPATLGAALGQCEVRECEVPQSSRPITPYAILFIGDESLQMSIQELGNIIRHRINVIIFIINSHGYTIERAIHGRHQEYNDIASWRHVQALSFFGNDEDHAKRNTFAATTWEELESVLDLVRKSDGVRLVEVFMGREDNQGALLDLLKN
;
A
#
# COMPACT_ATOMS: atom_id res chain seq x y z
N MET A 1 -13.61 2.09 6.96
CA MET A 1 -12.90 2.00 5.67
C MET A 1 -12.82 3.40 5.09
N ILE A 2 -11.63 3.82 4.65
CA ILE A 2 -11.39 5.08 3.97
C ILE A 2 -11.14 4.77 2.50
N THR A 3 -11.73 5.52 1.60
CA THR A 3 -11.59 5.31 0.16
C THR A 3 -11.79 6.62 -0.60
N ALA A 4 -11.12 6.78 -1.73
CA ALA A 4 -11.31 7.89 -2.67
C ALA A 4 -12.40 7.59 -3.73
N ALA A 5 -13.38 6.73 -3.41
CA ALA A 5 -14.34 6.16 -4.35
C ALA A 5 -15.11 7.18 -5.21
N THR A 6 -15.37 8.39 -4.70
CA THR A 6 -16.12 9.42 -5.44
C THR A 6 -15.26 10.12 -6.49
N TRP A 7 -14.02 10.46 -6.14
CA TRP A 7 -13.15 11.27 -6.99
C TRP A 7 -12.03 10.46 -7.62
N LEU A 8 -11.84 9.21 -7.19
CA LEU A 8 -10.75 8.31 -7.63
C LEU A 8 -9.39 9.00 -7.59
N SER A 9 -9.16 9.79 -6.51
CA SER A 9 -7.94 10.60 -6.36
C SER A 9 -6.73 9.68 -6.23
N ILE A 10 -5.88 9.70 -7.24
CA ILE A 10 -4.54 9.10 -7.20
C ILE A 10 -3.76 9.81 -6.08
N GLU A 11 -2.80 9.15 -5.43
CA GLU A 11 -1.97 9.64 -4.32
C GLU A 11 -2.63 9.78 -2.94
N TYR A 12 -3.94 9.97 -2.86
CA TYR A 12 -4.65 10.29 -1.62
C TYR A 12 -4.49 9.23 -0.52
N MET A 13 -4.40 7.95 -0.88
CA MET A 13 -4.58 6.86 0.08
C MET A 13 -3.42 6.68 1.07
N LEU A 14 -2.17 6.94 0.67
CA LEU A 14 -1.03 6.81 1.58
C LEU A 14 -1.05 7.89 2.69
N PRO A 15 -1.16 9.20 2.39
CA PRO A 15 -1.32 10.22 3.42
C PRO A 15 -2.60 10.06 4.25
N ALA A 16 -3.71 9.62 3.65
CA ALA A 16 -4.94 9.34 4.38
C ALA A 16 -4.77 8.19 5.39
N THR A 17 -4.01 7.16 5.04
CA THR A 17 -3.69 6.05 5.94
C THR A 17 -2.85 6.53 7.12
N LEU A 18 -1.85 7.38 6.89
CA LEU A 18 -1.08 8.00 7.97
C LEU A 18 -1.98 8.80 8.92
N GLY A 19 -2.81 9.69 8.36
CA GLY A 19 -3.74 10.50 9.17
C GLY A 19 -4.73 9.67 9.98
N ALA A 20 -5.31 8.63 9.37
CA ALA A 20 -6.23 7.72 10.05
C ALA A 20 -5.56 6.94 11.17
N ALA A 21 -4.33 6.46 10.95
CA ALA A 21 -3.60 5.71 11.95
C ALA A 21 -3.19 6.59 13.14
N LEU A 22 -2.76 7.84 12.90
CA LEU A 22 -2.48 8.81 13.94
C LEU A 22 -3.73 9.13 14.76
N GLY A 23 -4.86 9.42 14.11
CA GLY A 23 -6.12 9.67 14.80
C GLY A 23 -6.58 8.48 15.64
N GLN A 24 -6.40 7.24 15.17
CA GLN A 24 -6.68 6.06 15.98
C GLN A 24 -5.80 5.96 17.23
N CYS A 25 -4.51 6.32 17.12
CA CYS A 25 -3.62 6.36 18.27
C CYS A 25 -4.09 7.38 19.31
N GLU A 26 -4.44 8.60 18.87
CA GLU A 26 -4.93 9.67 19.76
C GLU A 26 -6.22 9.28 20.49
N VAL A 27 -7.20 8.76 19.75
CA VAL A 27 -8.48 8.32 20.36
C VAL A 27 -8.22 7.24 21.42
N ARG A 28 -7.36 6.28 21.15
CA ARG A 28 -7.05 5.23 22.13
C ARG A 28 -6.29 5.74 23.34
N GLU A 29 -5.42 6.71 23.18
CA GLU A 29 -4.72 7.33 24.32
C GLU A 29 -5.71 8.06 25.24
N CYS A 30 -6.75 8.66 24.68
CA CYS A 30 -7.78 9.37 25.43
C CYS A 30 -8.83 8.45 26.09
N GLU A 31 -9.22 7.35 25.41
CA GLU A 31 -10.41 6.58 25.80
C GLU A 31 -10.09 5.24 26.52
N VAL A 32 -8.89 4.68 26.35
CA VAL A 32 -8.58 3.35 26.86
C VAL A 32 -7.47 3.39 27.91
N PRO A 33 -7.73 2.96 29.17
CA PRO A 33 -6.69 2.83 30.18
C PRO A 33 -5.54 1.96 29.71
N GLN A 34 -4.31 2.35 30.03
CA GLN A 34 -3.08 1.69 29.59
C GLN A 34 -3.02 0.19 29.93
N SER A 35 -3.63 -0.20 31.06
CA SER A 35 -3.74 -1.59 31.52
C SER A 35 -4.68 -2.48 30.69
N SER A 36 -5.50 -1.89 29.84
CA SER A 36 -6.54 -2.59 29.06
C SER A 36 -6.27 -2.60 27.54
N ARG A 37 -5.04 -2.30 27.09
CA ARG A 37 -4.66 -2.20 25.67
C ARG A 37 -4.11 -3.53 25.14
N PRO A 38 -4.97 -4.46 24.68
CA PRO A 38 -4.51 -5.81 24.35
C PRO A 38 -3.77 -5.93 23.03
N ILE A 39 -4.00 -5.02 22.05
CA ILE A 39 -3.44 -5.12 20.69
C ILE A 39 -3.14 -3.73 20.16
N THR A 40 -1.96 -3.52 19.58
CA THR A 40 -1.65 -2.32 18.80
C THR A 40 -2.52 -2.33 17.54
N PRO A 41 -3.37 -1.31 17.31
CA PRO A 41 -4.16 -1.26 16.09
C PRO A 41 -3.23 -1.15 14.89
N TYR A 42 -3.63 -1.75 13.80
CA TYR A 42 -2.93 -1.61 12.54
C TYR A 42 -3.88 -1.17 11.43
N ALA A 43 -3.36 -0.39 10.51
CA ALA A 43 -4.05 -0.06 9.28
C ALA A 43 -3.62 -1.02 8.17
N ILE A 44 -4.50 -1.27 7.22
CA ILE A 44 -4.18 -1.98 5.98
C ILE A 44 -4.42 -1.01 4.82
N LEU A 45 -3.41 -0.81 3.99
CA LEU A 45 -3.48 0.00 2.78
C LEU A 45 -3.29 -0.90 1.55
N PHE A 46 -4.19 -0.75 0.57
CA PHE A 46 -4.00 -1.22 -0.79
C PHE A 46 -3.78 -0.02 -1.69
N ILE A 47 -2.71 0.00 -2.45
CA ILE A 47 -2.32 1.13 -3.30
C ILE A 47 -1.66 0.62 -4.58
N GLY A 48 -2.00 1.21 -5.74
CA GLY A 48 -1.33 0.93 -7.00
C GLY A 48 0.09 1.48 -7.03
N ASP A 49 0.96 0.86 -7.83
CA ASP A 49 2.34 1.28 -8.02
C ASP A 49 2.43 2.72 -8.54
N GLU A 50 1.57 3.12 -9.45
CA GLU A 50 1.47 4.47 -9.96
C GLU A 50 1.01 5.49 -8.90
N SER A 51 0.00 5.12 -8.10
CA SER A 51 -0.52 5.99 -7.05
C SER A 51 0.49 6.20 -5.92
N LEU A 52 1.26 5.17 -5.60
CA LEU A 52 2.31 5.24 -4.60
C LEU A 52 3.41 6.23 -5.02
N GLN A 53 3.75 6.32 -6.32
CA GLN A 53 4.80 7.21 -6.80
C GLN A 53 4.51 8.69 -6.51
N MET A 54 3.25 9.07 -6.40
CA MET A 54 2.85 10.45 -6.16
C MET A 54 3.09 10.92 -4.72
N SER A 55 3.08 10.02 -3.74
CA SER A 55 3.12 10.36 -2.31
C SER A 55 4.04 9.46 -1.48
N ILE A 56 4.94 8.71 -2.11
CA ILE A 56 5.80 7.71 -1.44
C ILE A 56 6.63 8.30 -0.28
N GLN A 57 6.95 9.58 -0.31
CA GLN A 57 7.66 10.28 0.77
C GLN A 57 6.96 10.19 2.13
N GLU A 58 5.65 9.92 2.15
CA GLU A 58 4.88 9.71 3.39
C GLU A 58 5.32 8.45 4.16
N LEU A 59 6.03 7.52 3.50
CA LEU A 59 6.69 6.41 4.20
C LEU A 59 7.67 6.91 5.26
N GLY A 60 8.38 8.01 5.02
CA GLY A 60 9.26 8.62 6.00
C GLY A 60 8.49 9.05 7.26
N ASN A 61 7.30 9.61 7.12
CA ASN A 61 6.44 9.98 8.24
C ASN A 61 5.88 8.74 8.95
N ILE A 62 5.44 7.73 8.22
CA ILE A 62 4.96 6.45 8.78
C ILE A 62 6.05 5.80 9.63
N ILE A 63 7.28 5.76 9.13
CA ILE A 63 8.45 5.20 9.84
C ILE A 63 8.76 6.05 11.08
N ARG A 64 8.86 7.37 10.93
CA ARG A 64 9.15 8.31 12.02
C ARG A 64 8.17 8.19 13.18
N HIS A 65 6.90 8.07 12.89
CA HIS A 65 5.83 7.94 13.88
C HIS A 65 5.60 6.49 14.35
N ARG A 66 6.39 5.54 13.86
CA ARG A 66 6.30 4.11 14.20
C ARG A 66 4.88 3.55 14.02
N ILE A 67 4.24 3.97 12.94
CA ILE A 67 2.88 3.55 12.63
C ILE A 67 2.85 2.05 12.30
N ASN A 68 1.90 1.34 12.91
CA ASN A 68 1.65 -0.06 12.61
C ASN A 68 0.73 -0.15 11.38
N VAL A 69 1.30 -0.44 10.22
CA VAL A 69 0.58 -0.48 8.95
C VAL A 69 1.09 -1.59 8.04
N ILE A 70 0.17 -2.23 7.32
CA ILE A 70 0.49 -3.16 6.25
C ILE A 70 0.15 -2.47 4.93
N ILE A 71 1.13 -2.31 4.06
CA ILE A 71 0.99 -1.67 2.76
C ILE A 71 1.11 -2.73 1.68
N PHE A 72 0.01 -3.01 0.98
CA PHE A 72 0.00 -3.83 -0.22
C PHE A 72 0.14 -2.93 -1.44
N ILE A 73 1.26 -3.05 -2.14
CA ILE A 73 1.50 -2.37 -3.42
C ILE A 73 1.05 -3.30 -4.53
N ILE A 74 0.01 -2.91 -5.24
CA ILE A 74 -0.48 -3.65 -6.40
C ILE A 74 0.31 -3.17 -7.62
N ASN A 75 1.30 -3.94 -8.02
CA ASN A 75 2.20 -3.58 -9.10
C ASN A 75 1.72 -4.20 -10.42
N SER A 76 1.10 -3.37 -11.25
CA SER A 76 0.66 -3.68 -12.61
C SER A 76 1.54 -3.03 -13.70
N HIS A 77 2.70 -2.49 -13.29
CA HIS A 77 3.63 -1.77 -14.17
C HIS A 77 3.01 -0.54 -14.84
N GLY A 78 2.26 0.26 -14.08
CA GLY A 78 1.72 1.56 -14.50
C GLY A 78 0.20 1.63 -14.56
N TYR A 79 -0.30 2.64 -15.28
CA TYR A 79 -1.70 3.05 -15.30
C TYR A 79 -2.60 2.08 -16.08
N THR A 80 -3.04 1.00 -15.43
CA THR A 80 -3.87 -0.04 -16.07
C THR A 80 -5.23 0.51 -16.56
N ILE A 81 -5.87 1.38 -15.79
CA ILE A 81 -7.11 2.06 -16.19
C ILE A 81 -6.89 2.92 -17.42
N GLU A 82 -5.86 3.75 -17.43
CA GLU A 82 -5.55 4.64 -18.55
C GLU A 82 -5.23 3.85 -19.82
N ARG A 83 -4.56 2.71 -19.70
CA ARG A 83 -4.37 1.81 -20.84
C ARG A 83 -5.68 1.30 -21.41
N ALA A 84 -6.66 0.98 -20.57
CA ALA A 84 -7.98 0.53 -21.03
C ALA A 84 -8.77 1.63 -21.73
N ILE A 85 -8.63 2.90 -21.31
CA ILE A 85 -9.37 4.05 -21.83
C ILE A 85 -8.67 4.64 -23.06
N HIS A 86 -7.36 4.91 -22.95
CA HIS A 86 -6.60 5.73 -23.91
C HIS A 86 -5.70 4.93 -24.84
N GLY A 87 -5.66 3.61 -24.69
CA GLY A 87 -4.88 2.72 -25.57
C GLY A 87 -3.80 1.96 -24.84
N ARG A 88 -3.80 0.65 -25.07
CA ARG A 88 -2.98 -0.33 -24.33
C ARG A 88 -1.47 -0.18 -24.52
N HIS A 89 -1.04 0.41 -25.61
CA HIS A 89 0.37 0.46 -26.03
C HIS A 89 0.96 1.88 -26.00
N GLN A 90 0.29 2.80 -25.31
CA GLN A 90 0.77 4.17 -25.21
C GLN A 90 1.82 4.27 -24.10
N GLU A 91 3.02 4.73 -24.44
CA GLU A 91 4.16 4.84 -23.51
C GLU A 91 3.88 5.77 -22.33
N TYR A 92 3.00 6.77 -22.48
CA TYR A 92 2.65 7.68 -21.38
C TYR A 92 1.86 7.00 -20.25
N ASN A 93 1.35 5.79 -20.46
CA ASN A 93 0.71 4.97 -19.43
C ASN A 93 1.70 4.12 -18.64
N ASP A 94 2.96 4.14 -19.05
CA ASP A 94 4.02 3.41 -18.37
C ASP A 94 4.68 4.30 -17.31
N ILE A 95 5.15 3.66 -16.25
CA ILE A 95 5.93 4.30 -15.20
C ILE A 95 7.30 3.65 -15.10
N ALA A 96 8.25 4.35 -14.49
CA ALA A 96 9.55 3.78 -14.19
C ALA A 96 9.39 2.60 -13.21
N SER A 97 10.09 1.50 -13.48
CA SER A 97 10.08 0.33 -12.58
C SER A 97 10.86 0.65 -11.30
N TRP A 98 10.14 1.00 -10.26
CA TRP A 98 10.73 1.27 -8.96
C TRP A 98 11.02 -0.03 -8.21
N ARG A 99 12.04 0.03 -7.34
CA ARG A 99 12.38 -1.06 -6.44
C ARG A 99 11.64 -0.90 -5.12
N HIS A 100 10.34 -1.15 -5.12
CA HIS A 100 9.48 -0.95 -3.96
C HIS A 100 9.96 -1.72 -2.73
N VAL A 101 10.55 -2.89 -2.93
CA VAL A 101 11.14 -3.69 -1.85
C VAL A 101 12.32 -3.00 -1.12
N GLN A 102 12.87 -1.93 -1.66
CA GLN A 102 13.90 -1.12 -1.01
C GLN A 102 13.35 0.13 -0.34
N ALA A 103 12.05 0.40 -0.46
CA ALA A 103 11.46 1.66 -0.02
C ALA A 103 11.60 1.86 1.50
N LEU A 104 11.35 0.84 2.32
CA LEU A 104 11.47 0.98 3.77
C LEU A 104 12.89 1.38 4.20
N SER A 105 13.90 0.73 3.66
CA SER A 105 15.31 1.06 3.91
C SER A 105 15.65 2.46 3.40
N PHE A 106 15.25 2.79 2.17
CA PHE A 106 15.49 4.09 1.57
C PHE A 106 14.90 5.26 2.37
N PHE A 107 13.71 5.10 2.94
CA PHE A 107 13.04 6.12 3.76
C PHE A 107 13.45 6.10 5.25
N GLY A 108 14.52 5.37 5.61
CA GLY A 108 15.17 5.48 6.91
C GLY A 108 14.66 4.50 7.96
N ASN A 109 14.00 3.41 7.57
CA ASN A 109 13.74 2.32 8.49
C ASN A 109 15.03 1.59 8.85
N ASP A 110 15.09 1.03 10.04
CA ASP A 110 16.19 0.13 10.43
C ASP A 110 16.36 -1.00 9.41
N GLU A 111 17.60 -1.27 9.01
CA GLU A 111 17.91 -2.21 7.94
C GLU A 111 17.40 -3.64 8.23
N ASP A 112 17.54 -4.09 9.47
CA ASP A 112 17.09 -5.43 9.86
C ASP A 112 15.56 -5.49 9.93
N HIS A 113 14.91 -4.39 10.36
CA HIS A 113 13.46 -4.28 10.32
C HIS A 113 12.97 -4.24 8.87
N ALA A 114 13.56 -3.42 8.01
CA ALA A 114 13.20 -3.32 6.60
C ALA A 114 13.28 -4.68 5.90
N LYS A 115 14.37 -5.43 6.08
CA LYS A 115 14.55 -6.77 5.50
C LYS A 115 13.51 -7.78 5.96
N ARG A 116 13.12 -7.75 7.24
CA ARG A 116 12.13 -8.68 7.80
C ARG A 116 10.69 -8.33 7.45
N ASN A 117 10.43 -7.08 7.06
CA ASN A 117 9.09 -6.54 6.88
C ASN A 117 8.79 -6.09 5.45
N THR A 118 9.66 -6.46 4.50
CA THR A 118 9.43 -6.22 3.08
C THR A 118 9.35 -7.53 2.33
N PHE A 119 8.29 -7.70 1.57
CA PHE A 119 7.95 -8.94 0.87
C PHE A 119 7.55 -8.65 -0.58
N ALA A 120 7.66 -9.66 -1.43
CA ALA A 120 7.15 -9.65 -2.78
C ALA A 120 6.42 -10.95 -3.07
N ALA A 121 5.36 -10.92 -3.86
CA ALA A 121 4.60 -12.07 -4.28
C ALA A 121 4.20 -11.95 -5.75
N THR A 122 4.46 -13.01 -6.52
CA THR A 122 4.10 -13.14 -7.95
C THR A 122 3.07 -14.24 -8.19
N THR A 123 2.86 -15.09 -7.21
CA THR A 123 1.86 -16.18 -7.24
C THR A 123 0.97 -16.15 -6.01
N TRP A 124 -0.14 -16.86 -6.07
CA TRP A 124 -1.06 -16.99 -4.93
C TRP A 124 -0.42 -17.71 -3.76
N GLU A 125 0.37 -18.74 -4.02
CA GLU A 125 1.07 -19.53 -2.99
C GLU A 125 2.12 -18.69 -2.25
N GLU A 126 2.83 -17.82 -2.99
CA GLU A 126 3.76 -16.85 -2.41
C GLU A 126 3.01 -15.84 -1.55
N LEU A 127 1.88 -15.32 -2.02
CA LEU A 127 1.07 -14.37 -1.28
C LEU A 127 0.53 -14.97 0.03
N GLU A 128 0.01 -16.20 0.00
CA GLU A 128 -0.43 -16.91 1.20
C GLU A 128 0.70 -17.04 2.23
N SER A 129 1.88 -17.43 1.78
CA SER A 129 3.07 -17.54 2.64
C SER A 129 3.47 -16.19 3.24
N VAL A 130 3.42 -15.12 2.45
CA VAL A 130 3.71 -13.75 2.89
C VAL A 130 2.69 -13.26 3.92
N LEU A 131 1.40 -13.54 3.73
CA LEU A 131 0.35 -13.16 4.68
C LEU A 131 0.56 -13.75 6.07
N ASP A 132 1.07 -14.97 6.15
CA ASP A 132 1.40 -15.61 7.42
C ASP A 132 2.61 -14.96 8.12
N LEU A 133 3.57 -14.44 7.37
CA LEU A 133 4.72 -13.70 7.91
C LEU A 133 4.30 -12.30 8.37
N VAL A 134 3.51 -11.59 7.56
CA VAL A 134 3.01 -10.24 7.85
C VAL A 134 2.18 -10.19 9.14
N ARG A 135 1.40 -11.24 9.43
CA ARG A 135 0.59 -11.32 10.65
C ARG A 135 1.42 -11.47 11.92
N LYS A 136 2.65 -11.96 11.81
CA LYS A 136 3.55 -12.24 12.93
C LYS A 136 4.50 -11.09 13.24
N SER A 137 4.49 -10.04 12.43
CA SER A 137 5.39 -8.89 12.55
C SER A 137 4.63 -7.60 12.86
N ASP A 138 5.34 -6.62 13.41
CA ASP A 138 4.80 -5.33 13.84
C ASP A 138 5.45 -4.17 13.08
N GLY A 139 4.88 -2.98 13.23
CA GLY A 139 5.35 -1.75 12.61
C GLY A 139 4.91 -1.64 11.14
N VAL A 140 5.68 -0.92 10.34
CA VAL A 140 5.42 -0.81 8.91
C VAL A 140 5.87 -2.07 8.18
N ARG A 141 4.97 -2.65 7.40
CA ARG A 141 5.21 -3.82 6.55
C ARG A 141 4.80 -3.49 5.12
N LEU A 142 5.61 -3.90 4.18
CA LEU A 142 5.40 -3.64 2.76
C LEU A 142 5.33 -4.97 2.00
N VAL A 143 4.29 -5.16 1.23
CA VAL A 143 4.08 -6.33 0.38
C VAL A 143 3.85 -5.86 -1.04
N GLU A 144 4.78 -6.15 -1.93
CA GLU A 144 4.63 -5.90 -3.36
C GLU A 144 3.97 -7.12 -4.02
N VAL A 145 2.77 -6.92 -4.59
CA VAL A 145 2.01 -7.95 -5.28
C VAL A 145 2.05 -7.66 -6.76
N PHE A 146 2.70 -8.52 -7.54
CA PHE A 146 2.77 -8.37 -8.98
C PHE A 146 1.51 -8.89 -9.65
N MET A 147 0.95 -8.09 -10.53
CA MET A 147 -0.21 -8.43 -11.34
C MET A 147 0.11 -8.31 -12.83
N GLY A 148 -0.64 -9.00 -13.66
CA GLY A 148 -0.54 -8.85 -15.11
C GLY A 148 -0.87 -7.41 -15.53
N ARG A 149 -0.08 -6.89 -16.46
CA ARG A 149 -0.19 -5.51 -16.97
C ARG A 149 -1.58 -5.15 -17.51
N GLU A 150 -2.32 -6.16 -17.96
CA GLU A 150 -3.66 -6.03 -18.53
C GLU A 150 -4.70 -6.82 -17.72
N ASP A 151 -4.38 -7.17 -16.48
CA ASP A 151 -5.27 -7.95 -15.61
C ASP A 151 -6.34 -7.04 -14.97
N ASN A 152 -7.12 -6.40 -15.82
CA ASN A 152 -8.19 -5.47 -15.48
C ASN A 152 -9.58 -6.02 -15.84
N GLN A 153 -9.76 -7.34 -15.76
CA GLN A 153 -11.02 -7.98 -16.15
C GLN A 153 -12.15 -7.70 -15.15
N GLY A 154 -13.37 -7.57 -15.63
CA GLY A 154 -14.57 -7.50 -14.83
C GLY A 154 -15.25 -6.13 -14.80
N ALA A 155 -15.81 -5.74 -13.66
CA ALA A 155 -16.68 -4.59 -13.47
C ALA A 155 -16.11 -3.25 -14.01
N LEU A 156 -14.79 -3.09 -14.03
CA LEU A 156 -14.15 -1.88 -14.55
C LEU A 156 -14.31 -1.75 -16.07
N LEU A 157 -14.09 -2.84 -16.82
CA LEU A 157 -14.30 -2.86 -18.27
C LEU A 157 -15.77 -2.66 -18.67
N ASP A 158 -16.69 -3.10 -17.79
CA ASP A 158 -18.13 -2.90 -18.03
C ASP A 158 -18.54 -1.44 -17.80
N LEU A 159 -17.88 -0.72 -16.92
CA LEU A 159 -18.07 0.73 -16.75
C LEU A 159 -17.57 1.54 -17.94
N LEU A 160 -16.59 1.05 -18.69
CA LEU A 160 -16.01 1.72 -19.85
C LEU A 160 -16.78 1.45 -21.16
N LYS A 161 -17.76 0.53 -21.15
CA LYS A 161 -18.61 0.20 -22.33
C LYS A 161 -19.85 1.06 -22.45
N ASN A 162 -20.14 1.92 -21.50
CA ASN A 162 -21.26 2.87 -21.48
C ASN A 162 -20.76 4.30 -21.67
#